data_990776ffa5d5be4a23d0eea6dc2d0807
#
_entry.id   990776ffa5d5be4a23d0eea6dc2d0807
#
_cell.length_a   1.000
_cell.length_b   1.000
_cell.length_c   1.000
_cell.angle_alpha   90.00
_cell.angle_beta   90.00
_cell.angle_gamma   90.00
#
_symmetry.space_group_name_H-M   'P 1'
#
loop_
_entity.id
_entity.type
_entity.pdbx_description
1 polymer ?
#
loop_
_entity_poly.entity_id
_entity_poly.type
_entity_poly.pdbx_seq_one_letter_code
_entity_poly.pdbx_strand_id
1 'polypeptide(L)'
;TVLMPFGGRTQRSETQVSVQKLPTDGYTDTASIMAFGYNPYVASWSPYHGAAYAVVEAAAKVVAAGARYDRMRYSYQEYFERMTHNPESWGKPLAALLGALKMQVELGLPSIGGKDSMSGTFQQINVPPMLMAFGITTVNASTVISTDLKAPGHRLYLIRHTPRENYMPDTEPVSYTHLTLP
;
A
#
# COMPACT_ATOMS: atom_id res chain seq x y z
N THR A 1 -13.89 2.18 19.23
CA THR A 1 -12.79 2.98 18.72
C THR A 1 -11.48 2.41 19.22
N VAL A 2 -10.59 2.04 18.34
CA VAL A 2 -9.27 1.53 18.70
C VAL A 2 -8.30 2.70 18.73
N LEU A 3 -7.74 2.95 19.89
CA LEU A 3 -6.73 3.99 20.09
C LEU A 3 -5.30 3.42 20.06
N MET A 4 -5.19 2.10 20.04
CA MET A 4 -3.90 1.40 20.00
C MET A 4 -3.52 1.12 18.54
N PRO A 5 -2.44 1.71 18.04
CA PRO A 5 -1.97 1.48 16.66
C PRO A 5 -1.26 0.14 16.50
N PHE A 6 -0.95 -0.53 17.62
CA PHE A 6 -0.21 -1.79 17.63
C PHE A 6 -1.16 -2.98 17.64
N GLY A 7 -0.80 -4.01 16.88
CA GLY A 7 -1.56 -5.23 16.77
C GLY A 7 -0.84 -6.46 17.32
N GLY A 8 -1.52 -7.60 17.22
CA GLY A 8 -1.01 -8.87 17.71
C GLY A 8 -1.17 -9.06 19.22
N ARG A 9 -0.81 -10.24 19.70
CA ARG A 9 -0.99 -10.63 21.09
C ARG A 9 -0.14 -9.82 22.08
N THR A 10 1.03 -9.34 21.65
CA THR A 10 1.95 -8.57 22.48
C THR A 10 1.76 -7.06 22.33
N GLN A 11 1.14 -6.61 21.25
CA GLN A 11 0.92 -5.19 20.89
C GLN A 11 2.20 -4.34 20.96
N ARG A 12 3.35 -4.93 20.65
CA ARG A 12 4.67 -4.27 20.77
C ARG A 12 5.22 -3.76 19.47
N SER A 13 4.67 -4.21 18.33
CA SER A 13 5.06 -3.78 17.00
C SER A 13 3.89 -3.14 16.27
N GLU A 14 4.20 -2.15 15.45
CA GLU A 14 3.23 -1.47 14.62
C GLU A 14 2.67 -2.42 13.55
N THR A 15 1.35 -2.45 13.40
CA THR A 15 0.71 -3.25 12.36
C THR A 15 0.90 -2.61 10.99
N GLN A 16 1.32 -3.43 10.03
CA GLN A 16 1.46 -3.01 8.63
C GLN A 16 0.23 -3.35 7.79
N VAL A 17 -0.64 -4.21 8.30
CA VAL A 17 -1.88 -4.65 7.63
C VAL A 17 -3.05 -4.67 8.61
N SER A 18 -4.27 -4.49 8.07
CA SER A 18 -5.52 -4.74 8.80
C SER A 18 -6.09 -6.08 8.33
N VAL A 19 -6.34 -6.99 9.28
CA VAL A 19 -6.93 -8.31 8.99
C VAL A 19 -8.22 -8.45 9.76
N GLN A 20 -9.32 -8.74 9.05
CA GLN A 20 -10.65 -8.84 9.63
C GLN A 20 -11.33 -10.10 9.11
N LYS A 21 -11.76 -11.01 10.01
CA LYS A 21 -12.58 -12.15 9.62
C LYS A 21 -13.91 -11.68 9.04
N LEU A 22 -14.34 -12.33 7.97
CA LEU A 22 -15.62 -11.99 7.34
C LEU A 22 -16.77 -12.34 8.27
N PRO A 23 -17.78 -11.46 8.41
CA PRO A 23 -18.97 -11.75 9.19
C PRO A 23 -19.76 -12.86 8.51
N THR A 24 -20.06 -13.93 9.24
CA THR A 24 -20.87 -15.07 8.79
C THR A 24 -21.70 -15.60 9.96
N ASP A 25 -22.75 -16.32 9.63
CA ASP A 25 -23.46 -17.11 10.63
C ASP A 25 -22.58 -18.31 11.02
N GLY A 26 -21.98 -18.26 12.21
CA GLY A 26 -21.05 -19.27 12.71
C GLY A 26 -19.58 -18.82 12.61
N TYR A 27 -18.69 -19.78 12.37
CA TYR A 27 -17.25 -19.57 12.37
C TYR A 27 -16.66 -19.59 10.96
N THR A 28 -15.72 -18.70 10.68
CA THR A 28 -14.91 -18.73 9.47
C THR A 28 -13.46 -18.35 9.76
N ASP A 29 -12.53 -18.94 9.02
CA ASP A 29 -11.14 -18.49 8.95
C ASP A 29 -10.87 -17.59 7.74
N THR A 30 -11.86 -17.37 6.89
CA THR A 30 -11.72 -16.41 5.79
C THR A 30 -11.73 -15.00 6.35
N ALA A 31 -10.69 -14.24 5.99
CA ALA A 31 -10.53 -12.84 6.39
C ALA A 31 -10.25 -11.97 5.19
N SER A 32 -10.62 -10.71 5.27
CA SER A 32 -10.06 -9.67 4.43
C SER A 32 -8.72 -9.20 5.01
N ILE A 33 -7.78 -8.91 4.14
CA ILE A 33 -6.51 -8.27 4.51
C ILE A 33 -6.33 -7.03 3.65
N MET A 34 -5.95 -5.94 4.28
CA MET A 34 -5.74 -4.65 3.64
C MET A 34 -4.45 -4.01 4.15
N ALA A 35 -3.71 -3.39 3.24
CA ALA A 35 -2.61 -2.51 3.56
C ALA A 35 -2.70 -1.23 2.73
N PHE A 36 -1.98 -0.20 3.15
CA PHE A 36 -1.85 1.01 2.36
C PHE A 36 -0.38 1.33 2.09
N GLY A 37 -0.14 2.05 1.00
CA GLY A 37 1.13 2.65 0.66
C GLY A 37 0.97 4.15 0.40
N TYR A 38 1.89 4.94 0.95
CA TYR A 38 2.01 6.38 0.70
C TYR A 38 3.27 6.93 1.35
N ASN A 39 4.03 7.71 0.61
CA ASN A 39 5.16 8.45 1.13
C ASN A 39 5.09 9.92 0.69
N PRO A 40 4.81 10.87 1.61
CA PRO A 40 4.65 12.29 1.29
C PRO A 40 5.91 12.93 0.72
N TYR A 41 7.09 12.48 1.10
CA TYR A 41 8.35 13.03 0.61
C TYR A 41 8.61 12.65 -0.85
N VAL A 42 8.39 11.37 -1.19
CA VAL A 42 8.51 10.90 -2.58
C VAL A 42 7.44 11.55 -3.45
N ALA A 43 6.20 11.67 -2.94
CA ALA A 43 5.10 12.30 -3.65
C ALA A 43 5.35 13.81 -3.90
N SER A 44 5.97 14.51 -2.95
CA SER A 44 6.35 15.91 -3.10
C SER A 44 7.49 16.10 -4.10
N TRP A 45 8.43 15.17 -4.15
CA TRP A 45 9.49 15.15 -5.16
C TRP A 45 8.92 14.87 -6.55
N SER A 46 8.04 13.88 -6.68
CA SER A 46 7.38 13.51 -7.93
C SER A 46 6.08 12.78 -7.66
N PRO A 47 4.90 13.36 -7.98
CA PRO A 47 3.62 12.68 -7.82
C PRO A 47 3.54 11.34 -8.56
N TYR A 48 4.17 11.27 -9.74
CA TYR A 48 4.25 10.04 -10.54
C TYR A 48 4.96 8.90 -9.79
N HIS A 49 6.16 9.19 -9.27
CA HIS A 49 6.92 8.19 -8.49
C HIS A 49 6.25 7.90 -7.15
N GLY A 50 5.73 8.92 -6.48
CA GLY A 50 5.01 8.75 -5.22
C GLY A 50 3.86 7.75 -5.33
N ALA A 51 3.06 7.87 -6.38
CA ALA A 51 1.95 6.95 -6.65
C ALA A 51 2.44 5.56 -7.06
N ALA A 52 3.50 5.47 -7.88
CA ALA A 52 4.10 4.19 -8.24
C ALA A 52 4.59 3.42 -7.00
N TYR A 53 5.32 4.10 -6.11
CA TYR A 53 5.77 3.50 -4.85
C TYR A 53 4.61 3.15 -3.92
N ALA A 54 3.55 3.95 -3.87
CA ALA A 54 2.38 3.66 -3.06
C ALA A 54 1.72 2.32 -3.45
N VAL A 55 1.60 2.05 -4.76
CA VAL A 55 1.05 0.79 -5.29
C VAL A 55 1.93 -0.39 -4.88
N VAL A 56 3.23 -0.30 -5.09
CA VAL A 56 4.17 -1.40 -4.75
C VAL A 56 4.26 -1.62 -3.25
N GLU A 57 4.29 -0.55 -2.45
CA GLU A 57 4.33 -0.64 -0.99
C GLU A 57 3.10 -1.36 -0.41
N ALA A 58 1.90 -1.01 -0.89
CA ALA A 58 0.67 -1.68 -0.45
C ALA A 58 0.69 -3.18 -0.78
N ALA A 59 1.14 -3.56 -1.99
CA ALA A 59 1.30 -4.96 -2.37
C ALA A 59 2.33 -5.68 -1.49
N ALA A 60 3.49 -5.08 -1.30
CA ALA A 60 4.56 -5.67 -0.50
C ALA A 60 4.13 -5.94 0.95
N LYS A 61 3.40 -5.02 1.58
CA LYS A 61 2.87 -5.21 2.94
C LYS A 61 1.88 -6.37 3.02
N VAL A 62 0.97 -6.49 2.05
CA VAL A 62 -0.02 -7.58 2.00
C VAL A 62 0.69 -8.93 1.83
N VAL A 63 1.68 -8.99 0.96
CA VAL A 63 2.46 -10.21 0.73
C VAL A 63 3.32 -10.57 1.94
N ALA A 64 3.99 -9.59 2.56
CA ALA A 64 4.79 -9.81 3.76
C ALA A 64 3.95 -10.35 4.93
N ALA A 65 2.66 -10.07 4.96
CA ALA A 65 1.73 -10.61 5.95
C ALA A 65 1.16 -12.00 5.59
N GLY A 66 1.62 -12.62 4.49
CA GLY A 66 1.29 -14.00 4.11
C GLY A 66 0.15 -14.14 3.10
N ALA A 67 -0.34 -13.05 2.52
CA ALA A 67 -1.39 -13.13 1.51
C ALA A 67 -0.81 -13.15 0.08
N ARG A 68 -1.59 -13.67 -0.85
CA ARG A 68 -1.24 -13.69 -2.28
C ARG A 68 -1.54 -12.35 -2.92
N TYR A 69 -0.58 -11.79 -3.68
CA TYR A 69 -0.78 -10.52 -4.37
C TYR A 69 -1.66 -10.65 -5.62
N ASP A 70 -1.59 -11.76 -6.35
CA ASP A 70 -2.27 -11.97 -7.63
C ASP A 70 -3.80 -11.90 -7.58
N ARG A 71 -4.38 -11.90 -6.37
CA ARG A 71 -5.82 -11.72 -6.13
C ARG A 71 -6.18 -10.36 -5.58
N MET A 72 -5.20 -9.48 -5.39
CA MET A 72 -5.45 -8.15 -4.86
C MET A 72 -6.26 -7.27 -5.82
N ARG A 73 -6.97 -6.34 -5.21
CA ARG A 73 -7.61 -5.22 -5.88
C ARG A 73 -7.20 -3.94 -5.18
N TYR A 74 -7.03 -2.87 -5.93
CA TYR A 74 -6.73 -1.57 -5.37
C TYR A 74 -7.97 -0.69 -5.26
N SER A 75 -7.95 0.16 -4.25
CA SER A 75 -8.77 1.36 -4.14
C SER A 75 -7.84 2.53 -3.86
N TYR A 76 -8.10 3.69 -4.46
CA TYR A 76 -7.24 4.86 -4.30
C TYR A 76 -7.95 5.97 -3.54
N GLN A 77 -7.20 6.65 -2.69
CA GLN A 77 -7.60 7.91 -2.10
C GLN A 77 -6.64 8.98 -2.59
N GLU A 78 -7.20 10.00 -3.25
CA GLU A 78 -6.42 11.13 -3.72
C GLU A 78 -6.77 12.40 -2.94
N TYR A 79 -5.73 13.19 -2.63
CA TYR A 79 -5.89 14.49 -2.01
C TYR A 79 -4.81 15.44 -2.50
N PHE A 80 -5.23 16.49 -3.20
CA PHE A 80 -4.35 17.46 -3.83
C PHE A 80 -4.71 18.88 -3.38
N GLU A 81 -3.79 19.80 -3.64
CA GLU A 81 -4.04 21.25 -3.45
C GLU A 81 -5.26 21.72 -4.22
N ARG A 82 -5.75 22.88 -3.86
CA ARG A 82 -6.86 23.51 -4.61
C ARG A 82 -6.45 23.73 -6.07
N MET A 83 -7.29 23.27 -6.98
CA MET A 83 -7.10 23.50 -8.41
C MET A 83 -7.25 24.99 -8.74
N THR A 84 -6.36 25.48 -9.57
CA THR A 84 -6.33 26.86 -10.05
C THR A 84 -6.34 26.89 -11.58
N HIS A 85 -6.21 28.08 -12.19
CA HIS A 85 -6.00 28.19 -13.64
C HIS A 85 -4.56 27.80 -14.07
N ASN A 86 -3.66 27.56 -13.11
CA ASN A 86 -2.32 27.08 -13.41
C ASN A 86 -2.35 25.61 -13.86
N PRO A 87 -1.92 25.29 -15.09
CA PRO A 87 -1.90 23.91 -15.58
C PRO A 87 -1.10 22.95 -14.71
N GLU A 88 -0.08 23.42 -14.01
CA GLU A 88 0.75 22.62 -13.11
C GLU A 88 -0.07 21.98 -11.98
N SER A 89 -1.05 22.69 -11.43
CA SER A 89 -1.91 22.15 -10.39
C SER A 89 -2.72 20.93 -10.87
N TRP A 90 -3.12 20.93 -12.15
CA TRP A 90 -3.81 19.81 -12.79
C TRP A 90 -2.86 18.68 -13.22
N GLY A 91 -1.61 19.02 -13.50
CA GLY A 91 -0.58 18.06 -13.86
C GLY A 91 -0.22 17.10 -12.72
N LYS A 92 -0.31 17.54 -11.47
CA LYS A 92 0.02 16.71 -10.29
C LYS A 92 -0.86 15.46 -10.15
N PRO A 93 -2.21 15.57 -10.11
CA PRO A 93 -3.08 14.41 -10.06
C PRO A 93 -2.93 13.52 -11.30
N LEU A 94 -2.82 14.10 -12.49
CA LEU A 94 -2.59 13.32 -13.70
C LEU A 94 -1.30 12.50 -13.62
N ALA A 95 -0.21 13.10 -13.16
CA ALA A 95 1.07 12.41 -12.99
C ALA A 95 0.95 11.26 -11.97
N ALA A 96 0.25 11.47 -10.86
CA ALA A 96 0.01 10.43 -9.87
C ALA A 96 -0.79 9.26 -10.44
N LEU A 97 -1.87 9.53 -11.17
CA LEU A 97 -2.68 8.50 -11.83
C LEU A 97 -1.85 7.69 -12.84
N LEU A 98 -1.00 8.34 -13.63
CA LEU A 98 -0.13 7.66 -14.59
C LEU A 98 0.90 6.76 -13.88
N GLY A 99 1.46 7.19 -12.76
CA GLY A 99 2.36 6.38 -11.94
C GLY A 99 1.68 5.14 -11.36
N ALA A 100 0.48 5.32 -10.81
CA ALA A 100 -0.32 4.21 -10.31
C ALA A 100 -0.72 3.24 -11.42
N LEU A 101 -1.18 3.74 -12.58
CA LEU A 101 -1.53 2.92 -13.73
C LEU A 101 -0.34 2.09 -14.22
N LYS A 102 0.84 2.69 -14.30
CA LYS A 102 2.06 1.99 -14.71
C LYS A 102 2.30 0.76 -13.85
N MET A 103 2.22 0.90 -12.53
CA MET A 103 2.46 -0.22 -11.60
C MET A 103 1.31 -1.25 -11.61
N GLN A 104 0.07 -0.82 -11.77
CA GLN A 104 -1.05 -1.75 -11.93
C GLN A 104 -0.86 -2.65 -13.15
N VAL A 105 -0.45 -2.08 -14.26
CA VAL A 105 -0.21 -2.84 -15.50
C VAL A 105 0.96 -3.83 -15.31
N GLU A 106 2.05 -3.39 -14.70
CA GLU A 106 3.21 -4.26 -14.46
C GLU A 106 2.92 -5.40 -13.49
N LEU A 107 2.16 -5.14 -12.43
CA LEU A 107 1.77 -6.15 -11.44
C LEU A 107 0.59 -7.01 -11.91
N GLY A 108 -0.12 -6.62 -12.97
CA GLY A 108 -1.34 -7.28 -13.41
C GLY A 108 -2.51 -7.14 -12.42
N LEU A 109 -2.54 -6.05 -11.63
CA LEU A 109 -3.49 -5.85 -10.55
C LEU A 109 -4.45 -4.69 -10.86
N PRO A 110 -5.77 -4.94 -10.93
CA PRO A 110 -6.73 -3.90 -11.22
C PRO A 110 -7.11 -3.08 -9.98
N SER A 111 -7.56 -1.86 -10.20
CA SER A 111 -8.28 -1.08 -9.19
C SER A 111 -9.79 -1.17 -9.40
N ILE A 112 -10.54 -1.12 -8.31
CA ILE A 112 -12.00 -1.08 -8.31
C ILE A 112 -12.55 0.34 -8.42
N GLY A 113 -11.71 1.34 -8.18
CA GLY A 113 -12.06 2.75 -8.16
C GLY A 113 -11.30 3.50 -7.07
N GLY A 114 -11.82 4.63 -6.70
CA GLY A 114 -11.21 5.48 -5.68
C GLY A 114 -12.07 6.71 -5.40
N LYS A 115 -11.50 7.63 -4.65
CA LYS A 115 -12.11 8.93 -4.32
C LYS A 115 -11.02 10.00 -4.36
N ASP A 116 -11.30 11.10 -4.99
CA ASP A 116 -10.42 12.25 -5.09
C ASP A 116 -10.98 13.49 -4.37
N SER A 117 -10.09 14.39 -4.00
CA SER A 117 -10.41 15.69 -3.47
C SER A 117 -9.31 16.69 -3.82
N MET A 118 -9.72 17.87 -4.30
CA MET A 118 -8.84 18.94 -4.74
C MET A 118 -9.02 20.19 -3.86
N SER A 119 -9.04 20.00 -2.53
CA SER A 119 -9.31 21.05 -1.56
C SER A 119 -8.20 21.25 -0.52
N GLY A 120 -7.04 20.63 -0.76
CA GLY A 120 -5.94 20.59 0.19
C GLY A 120 -5.07 21.86 0.24
N THR A 121 -5.70 23.03 0.29
CA THR A 121 -5.01 24.32 0.44
C THR A 121 -5.60 25.08 1.60
N PHE A 122 -4.75 25.51 2.53
CA PHE A 122 -5.10 26.43 3.60
C PHE A 122 -4.15 27.63 3.56
N GLN A 123 -4.68 28.80 3.24
CA GLN A 123 -3.89 30.00 2.97
C GLN A 123 -2.82 29.75 1.89
N GLN A 124 -1.53 29.78 2.24
CA GLN A 124 -0.39 29.49 1.35
C GLN A 124 0.18 28.07 1.52
N ILE A 125 -0.42 27.26 2.40
CA ILE A 125 0.03 25.89 2.66
C ILE A 125 -0.77 24.93 1.81
N ASN A 126 -0.07 24.13 1.01
CA ASN A 126 -0.64 23.05 0.24
C ASN A 126 -0.30 21.70 0.89
N VAL A 127 -1.23 20.78 0.85
CA VAL A 127 -0.94 19.38 1.20
C VAL A 127 0.08 18.80 0.20
N PRO A 128 0.95 17.88 0.63
CA PRO A 128 1.73 17.09 -0.32
C PRO A 128 0.80 16.39 -1.32
N PRO A 129 1.18 16.28 -2.60
CA PRO A 129 0.42 15.49 -3.57
C PRO A 129 0.18 14.08 -3.02
N MET A 130 -1.07 13.66 -2.92
CA MET A 130 -1.38 12.37 -2.33
C MET A 130 -2.18 11.51 -3.31
N LEU A 131 -1.61 10.37 -3.67
CA LEU A 131 -2.32 9.19 -4.11
C LEU A 131 -1.92 8.06 -3.16
N MET A 132 -2.83 7.71 -2.27
CA MET A 132 -2.67 6.59 -1.34
C MET A 132 -3.31 5.35 -1.97
N ALA A 133 -2.54 4.27 -2.06
CA ALA A 133 -3.02 3.00 -2.58
C ALA A 133 -3.42 2.08 -1.42
N PHE A 134 -4.64 1.59 -1.45
CA PHE A 134 -5.11 0.53 -0.56
C PHE A 134 -5.18 -0.77 -1.34
N GLY A 135 -4.34 -1.74 -0.96
CA GLY A 135 -4.36 -3.09 -1.53
C GLY A 135 -5.19 -4.02 -0.66
N ILE A 136 -6.20 -4.67 -1.23
CA ILE A 136 -7.15 -5.53 -0.51
C ILE A 136 -7.22 -6.89 -1.18
N THR A 137 -7.20 -7.96 -0.38
CA THR A 137 -7.46 -9.34 -0.82
C THR A 137 -8.07 -10.16 0.30
N THR A 138 -8.34 -11.43 0.03
CA THR A 138 -8.75 -12.40 1.05
C THR A 138 -7.58 -13.28 1.46
N VAL A 139 -7.61 -13.72 2.71
CA VAL A 139 -6.59 -14.59 3.31
C VAL A 139 -7.25 -15.56 4.30
N ASN A 140 -6.59 -16.68 4.58
CA ASN A 140 -6.96 -17.48 5.74
C ASN A 140 -6.31 -16.85 6.98
N ALA A 141 -7.11 -16.50 7.97
CA ALA A 141 -6.64 -15.81 9.19
C ALA A 141 -5.57 -16.60 9.96
N SER A 142 -5.58 -17.94 9.86
CA SER A 142 -4.58 -18.80 10.51
C SER A 142 -3.20 -18.75 9.87
N THR A 143 -3.11 -18.28 8.62
CA THR A 143 -1.83 -18.17 7.88
C THR A 143 -1.23 -16.77 7.89
N VAL A 144 -1.89 -15.81 8.54
CA VAL A 144 -1.39 -14.43 8.61
C VAL A 144 -0.16 -14.35 9.50
N ILE A 145 0.85 -13.66 8.99
CA ILE A 145 2.13 -13.44 9.68
C ILE A 145 2.13 -12.03 10.28
N SER A 146 2.32 -11.93 11.59
CA SER A 146 2.49 -10.65 12.27
C SER A 146 3.93 -10.15 12.19
N THR A 147 4.11 -8.86 12.46
CA THR A 147 5.43 -8.18 12.37
C THR A 147 6.40 -8.52 13.50
N ASP A 148 5.94 -9.20 14.55
CA ASP A 148 6.76 -9.54 15.70
C ASP A 148 7.82 -10.60 15.35
N LEU A 149 9.01 -10.47 15.94
CA LEU A 149 10.01 -11.53 15.96
C LEU A 149 9.51 -12.69 16.82
N LYS A 150 9.50 -13.91 16.28
CA LYS A 150 8.81 -15.06 16.88
C LYS A 150 9.63 -15.78 17.95
N ALA A 151 10.93 -15.98 17.71
CA ALA A 151 11.83 -16.63 18.64
C ALA A 151 13.30 -16.24 18.42
N PRO A 152 14.14 -16.31 19.46
CA PRO A 152 15.58 -16.18 19.31
C PRO A 152 16.14 -17.30 18.41
N GLY A 153 17.15 -16.97 17.61
CA GLY A 153 17.81 -17.94 16.72
C GLY A 153 17.20 -18.08 15.32
N HIS A 154 16.05 -17.45 15.06
CA HIS A 154 15.51 -17.41 13.72
C HIS A 154 16.41 -16.58 12.78
N ARG A 155 16.51 -17.00 11.52
CA ARG A 155 17.27 -16.26 10.51
C ARG A 155 16.47 -15.03 10.09
N LEU A 156 17.19 -13.92 9.88
CA LEU A 156 16.63 -12.70 9.31
C LEU A 156 17.09 -12.58 7.86
N TYR A 157 16.16 -12.35 6.95
CA TYR A 157 16.42 -12.14 5.53
C TYR A 157 16.04 -10.71 5.17
N LEU A 158 16.93 -9.99 4.51
CA LEU A 158 16.65 -8.68 3.95
C LEU A 158 16.39 -8.80 2.45
N ILE A 159 15.15 -8.60 2.04
CA ILE A 159 14.78 -8.45 0.64
C ILE A 159 14.90 -6.98 0.29
N ARG A 160 15.93 -6.63 -0.48
CA ARG A 160 16.18 -5.23 -0.88
C ARG A 160 15.42 -4.89 -2.14
N HIS A 161 14.80 -3.73 -2.12
CA HIS A 161 14.35 -3.05 -3.30
C HIS A 161 15.53 -2.27 -3.92
N THR A 162 15.74 -2.44 -5.22
CA THR A 162 16.71 -1.63 -5.98
C THR A 162 15.92 -0.81 -7.00
N PRO A 163 15.94 0.53 -6.92
CA PRO A 163 15.26 1.36 -7.91
C PRO A 163 15.83 1.10 -9.31
N ARG A 164 14.97 1.11 -10.31
CA ARG A 164 15.37 1.09 -11.72
C ARG A 164 16.08 2.41 -12.10
N GLU A 165 16.71 2.47 -13.26
CA GLU A 165 17.47 3.64 -13.72
C GLU A 165 16.68 4.97 -13.66
N ASN A 166 15.37 4.94 -13.87
CA ASN A 166 14.49 6.09 -13.79
C ASN A 166 13.84 6.30 -12.41
N TYR A 167 14.43 5.75 -11.35
CA TYR A 167 13.91 5.76 -9.96
C TYR A 167 12.55 5.09 -9.78
N MET A 168 12.04 4.37 -10.77
CA MET A 168 10.82 3.60 -10.63
C MET A 168 10.99 2.41 -9.68
N PRO A 169 9.95 2.03 -8.93
CA PRO A 169 10.01 0.85 -8.10
C PRO A 169 10.18 -0.40 -8.96
N ASP A 170 10.98 -1.33 -8.45
CA ASP A 170 11.07 -2.66 -9.02
C ASP A 170 9.89 -3.51 -8.53
N THR A 171 9.23 -4.18 -9.45
CA THR A 171 8.08 -5.04 -9.16
C THR A 171 8.46 -6.51 -8.97
N GLU A 172 9.67 -6.90 -9.36
CA GLU A 172 10.12 -8.30 -9.20
C GLU A 172 10.12 -8.77 -7.74
N PRO A 173 10.60 -8.00 -6.73
CA PRO A 173 10.55 -8.46 -5.35
C PRO A 173 9.15 -8.80 -4.84
N VAL A 174 8.11 -8.16 -5.37
CA VAL A 174 6.71 -8.48 -5.01
C VAL A 174 6.29 -9.82 -5.58
N SER A 175 6.75 -10.17 -6.78
CA SER A 175 6.44 -11.43 -7.45
C SER A 175 7.20 -12.63 -6.87
N TYR A 176 8.40 -12.44 -6.33
CA TYR A 176 9.22 -13.50 -5.73
C TYR A 176 8.78 -13.92 -4.31
N THR A 177 7.94 -13.16 -3.66
CA THR A 177 7.47 -13.49 -2.30
C THR A 177 6.49 -14.67 -2.25
N HIS A 178 6.29 -15.36 -3.37
CA HIS A 178 5.72 -16.72 -3.38
C HIS A 178 6.71 -17.81 -2.93
N LEU A 179 7.98 -17.46 -2.73
CA LEU A 179 8.92 -18.36 -2.09
C LEU A 179 8.50 -18.52 -0.63
N THR A 180 7.84 -19.63 -0.34
CA THR A 180 7.61 -20.11 1.01
C THR A 180 8.92 -20.05 1.76
N LEU A 181 9.04 -19.09 2.67
CA LEU A 181 10.10 -19.14 3.67
C LEU A 181 9.82 -20.38 4.53
N PRO A 182 10.82 -21.27 4.71
CA PRO A 182 10.64 -22.49 5.49
C PRO A 182 10.33 -22.20 6.94
#